data_07eb41f280b4acd033ec3048116a6355
#
_entry.id   07eb41f280b4acd033ec3048116a6355
#
_cell.length_a   1.000
_cell.length_b   1.000
_cell.length_c   1.000
_cell.angle_alpha   90.00
_cell.angle_beta   90.00
_cell.angle_gamma   90.00
#
_symmetry.space_group_name_H-M   'P 1'
#
loop_
_entity.id
_entity.type
_entity.pdbx_description
1 polymer ?
#
loop_
_entity_poly.entity_id
_entity_poly.type
_entity_poly.pdbx_seq_one_letter_code
_entity_poly.pdbx_strand_id
1 'polypeptide(L)'
;MSEFSLTEINDKISQTSAFVDELKKTMNQIIVGQDELINKILIGMLANGHILLEGVPGLAKTLTVKVLAQLIRTDFQRIQFTPDMLPADLLGTLIYNQRTGEFDTRKGPIFSNIIPVSYTHLTLPTILLV
;
A
#
# COMPACT_ATOMS: atom_id res chain seq x y z
N MET A 1 -13.21 31.90 -6.05
CA MET A 1 -13.57 30.64 -5.35
C MET A 1 -14.85 30.16 -5.99
N SER A 2 -14.77 29.16 -6.86
CA SER A 2 -15.95 28.59 -7.50
C SER A 2 -16.71 27.77 -6.46
N GLU A 3 -17.92 28.21 -6.16
CA GLU A 3 -18.89 27.39 -5.42
C GLU A 3 -19.16 26.15 -6.27
N PHE A 4 -18.53 25.02 -5.91
CA PHE A 4 -19.00 23.73 -6.40
C PHE A 4 -20.43 23.56 -5.91
N SER A 5 -21.37 23.39 -6.85
CA SER A 5 -22.76 23.19 -6.46
C SER A 5 -22.84 21.88 -5.67
N LEU A 6 -23.63 21.85 -4.60
CA LEU A 6 -23.84 20.64 -3.78
C LEU A 6 -24.27 19.44 -4.67
N THR A 7 -24.92 19.69 -5.77
CA THR A 7 -25.34 18.69 -6.75
C THR A 7 -24.16 18.03 -7.45
N GLU A 8 -23.17 18.82 -7.89
CA GLU A 8 -21.96 18.26 -8.54
C GLU A 8 -21.09 17.45 -7.56
N ILE A 9 -21.05 17.90 -6.30
CA ILE A 9 -20.35 17.16 -5.25
C ILE A 9 -21.05 15.82 -4.98
N ASN A 10 -22.36 15.81 -4.87
CA ASN A 10 -23.15 14.59 -4.65
C ASN A 10 -23.03 13.61 -5.81
N ASP A 11 -23.01 14.08 -7.05
CA ASP A 11 -22.85 13.22 -8.23
C ASP A 11 -21.45 12.57 -8.24
N LYS A 12 -20.41 13.32 -7.93
CA LYS A 12 -19.06 12.78 -7.81
C LYS A 12 -18.93 11.76 -6.67
N ILE A 13 -19.55 12.04 -5.53
CA ILE A 13 -19.58 11.11 -4.39
C ILE A 13 -20.30 9.83 -4.80
N SER A 14 -21.45 9.92 -5.47
CA SER A 14 -22.23 8.77 -5.90
C SER A 14 -21.45 7.88 -6.89
N GLN A 15 -20.74 8.47 -7.84
CA GLN A 15 -19.90 7.72 -8.79
C GLN A 15 -18.71 7.04 -8.10
N THR A 16 -18.07 7.75 -7.17
CA THR A 16 -16.93 7.20 -6.43
C THR A 16 -17.36 6.11 -5.46
N SER A 17 -18.51 6.26 -4.80
CA SER A 17 -19.03 5.25 -3.87
C SER A 17 -19.38 3.95 -4.60
N ALA A 18 -19.97 4.02 -5.79
CA ALA A 18 -20.27 2.81 -6.59
C ALA A 18 -19.01 2.00 -6.91
N PHE A 19 -17.92 2.65 -7.27
CA PHE A 19 -16.63 1.99 -7.49
C PHE A 19 -16.08 1.35 -6.20
N VAL A 20 -16.15 2.07 -5.08
CA VAL A 20 -15.67 1.55 -3.78
C VAL A 20 -16.51 0.35 -3.32
N ASP A 21 -17.83 0.39 -3.52
CA ASP A 21 -18.74 -0.71 -3.17
C ASP A 21 -18.45 -1.97 -4.01
N GLU A 22 -18.20 -1.81 -5.31
CA GLU A 22 -17.82 -2.92 -6.19
C GLU A 22 -16.47 -3.51 -5.78
N LEU A 23 -15.48 -2.66 -5.50
CA LEU A 23 -14.17 -3.06 -5.04
C LEU A 23 -14.24 -3.83 -3.72
N LYS A 24 -15.00 -3.33 -2.75
CA LYS A 24 -15.24 -3.98 -1.47
C LYS A 24 -15.93 -5.33 -1.64
N LYS A 25 -16.96 -5.41 -2.49
CA LYS A 25 -17.65 -6.66 -2.79
C LYS A 25 -16.70 -7.70 -3.37
N THR A 26 -15.85 -7.31 -4.31
CA THR A 26 -14.87 -8.21 -4.91
C THR A 26 -13.81 -8.66 -3.91
N MET A 27 -13.33 -7.76 -3.07
CA MET A 27 -12.38 -8.09 -2.00
C MET A 27 -12.98 -9.10 -1.01
N ASN A 28 -14.24 -8.94 -0.62
CA ASN A 28 -14.93 -9.83 0.33
C ASN A 28 -15.18 -11.24 -0.23
N GLN A 29 -15.18 -11.41 -1.55
CA GLN A 29 -15.23 -12.74 -2.17
C GLN A 29 -13.90 -13.52 -2.00
N ILE A 30 -12.80 -12.81 -1.88
CA ILE A 30 -11.45 -13.39 -1.78
C ILE A 30 -11.02 -13.47 -0.31
N ILE A 31 -11.30 -12.42 0.46
CA ILE A 31 -10.88 -12.26 1.85
C ILE A 31 -12.11 -12.36 2.74
N VAL A 32 -12.30 -13.52 3.33
CA VAL A 32 -13.47 -13.80 4.18
C VAL A 32 -13.21 -13.34 5.62
N GLY A 33 -14.19 -12.67 6.23
CA GLY A 33 -14.19 -12.32 7.65
C GLY A 33 -13.29 -11.16 8.04
N GLN A 34 -12.86 -10.32 7.07
CA GLN A 34 -11.97 -9.17 7.30
C GLN A 34 -12.59 -7.84 6.83
N ASP A 35 -13.91 -7.69 6.94
CA ASP A 35 -14.64 -6.50 6.48
C ASP A 35 -14.11 -5.20 7.10
N GLU A 36 -13.79 -5.23 8.39
CA GLU A 36 -13.27 -4.06 9.11
C GLU A 36 -11.88 -3.67 8.58
N LEU A 37 -11.02 -4.64 8.32
CA LEU A 37 -9.70 -4.42 7.75
C LEU A 37 -9.80 -3.81 6.34
N ILE A 38 -10.67 -4.39 5.50
CA ILE A 38 -10.91 -3.89 4.15
C ILE A 38 -11.39 -2.44 4.18
N ASN A 39 -12.38 -2.13 5.04
CA ASN A 39 -12.89 -0.76 5.18
C ASN A 39 -11.79 0.22 5.59
N LYS A 40 -10.98 -0.11 6.58
CA LYS A 40 -9.88 0.75 7.05
C LYS A 40 -8.83 0.99 5.97
N ILE A 41 -8.50 -0.05 5.19
CA ILE A 41 -7.56 0.08 4.07
C ILE A 41 -8.14 0.99 2.98
N LEU A 42 -9.41 0.83 2.62
CA LEU A 42 -10.07 1.68 1.63
C LEU A 42 -10.14 3.14 2.09
N ILE A 43 -10.45 3.39 3.36
CA ILE A 43 -10.46 4.75 3.93
C ILE A 43 -9.07 5.38 3.85
N GLY A 44 -8.02 4.65 4.25
CA GLY A 44 -6.66 5.16 4.17
C GLY A 44 -6.20 5.45 2.75
N MET A 45 -6.60 4.60 1.80
CA MET A 45 -6.32 4.81 0.37
C MET A 45 -7.03 6.06 -0.16
N LEU A 46 -8.32 6.24 0.13
CA LEU A 46 -9.10 7.42 -0.31
C LEU A 46 -8.59 8.71 0.34
N ALA A 47 -8.10 8.63 1.57
CA ALA A 47 -7.48 9.75 2.27
C ALA A 47 -6.04 10.05 1.79
N ASN A 48 -5.51 9.27 0.86
CA ASN A 48 -4.11 9.35 0.40
C ASN A 48 -3.11 9.32 1.57
N GLY A 49 -3.40 8.47 2.57
CA GLY A 49 -2.66 8.37 3.82
C GLY A 49 -1.91 7.04 3.98
N HIS A 50 -1.14 6.96 5.06
CA HIS A 50 -0.49 5.72 5.50
C HIS A 50 -1.36 5.00 6.52
N ILE A 51 -1.27 3.68 6.56
CA ILE A 51 -2.07 2.83 7.44
C ILE A 51 -1.14 1.98 8.29
N LEU A 52 -1.35 2.01 9.59
CA LEU A 52 -0.72 1.09 10.52
C LEU A 52 -1.68 -0.08 10.80
N LEU A 53 -1.25 -1.30 10.45
CA LEU A 53 -2.00 -2.53 10.68
C LEU A 53 -1.39 -3.31 11.83
N GLU A 54 -1.97 -3.17 13.00
CA GLU A 54 -1.59 -3.95 14.19
C GLU A 54 -2.39 -5.25 14.29
N GLY A 55 -1.84 -6.26 14.93
CA GLY A 55 -2.52 -7.51 15.24
C GLY A 55 -1.65 -8.74 15.01
N VAL A 56 -2.22 -9.91 15.34
CA VAL A 56 -1.54 -11.21 15.31
C VAL A 56 -0.94 -11.48 13.93
N PRO A 57 0.32 -11.92 13.82
CA PRO A 57 0.92 -12.32 12.55
C PRO A 57 0.17 -13.50 11.93
N GLY A 58 0.04 -13.52 10.60
CA GLY A 58 -0.61 -14.61 9.86
C GLY A 58 -2.07 -14.39 9.43
N LEU A 59 -2.72 -13.33 9.86
CA LEU A 59 -4.12 -13.03 9.52
C LEU A 59 -4.25 -12.26 8.19
N ALA A 60 -3.86 -12.86 7.10
CA ALA A 60 -4.15 -12.38 5.72
C ALA A 60 -3.90 -10.86 5.44
N LYS A 61 -3.31 -10.09 6.36
CA LYS A 61 -3.11 -8.63 6.23
C LYS A 61 -2.39 -8.27 4.92
N THR A 62 -1.25 -8.92 4.66
CA THR A 62 -0.48 -8.70 3.43
C THR A 62 -1.25 -9.17 2.20
N LEU A 63 -2.02 -10.26 2.32
CA LEU A 63 -2.84 -10.76 1.23
C LEU A 63 -3.94 -9.75 0.87
N THR A 64 -4.60 -9.16 1.87
CA THR A 64 -5.65 -8.16 1.65
C THR A 64 -5.10 -6.95 0.87
N VAL A 65 -3.93 -6.44 1.27
CA VAL A 65 -3.28 -5.32 0.57
C VAL A 65 -2.85 -5.72 -0.84
N LYS A 66 -2.36 -6.94 -1.04
CA LYS A 66 -1.99 -7.46 -2.37
C LYS A 66 -3.19 -7.58 -3.28
N VAL A 67 -4.30 -8.13 -2.80
CA VAL A 67 -5.55 -8.25 -3.56
C VAL A 67 -6.06 -6.86 -3.97
N LEU A 68 -6.07 -5.90 -3.05
CA LEU A 68 -6.43 -4.52 -3.37
C LEU A 68 -5.55 -3.96 -4.50
N ALA A 69 -4.24 -4.06 -4.38
CA ALA A 69 -3.30 -3.55 -5.40
C ALA A 69 -3.54 -4.17 -6.78
N GLN A 70 -3.87 -5.47 -6.83
CA GLN A 70 -4.21 -6.15 -8.08
C GLN A 70 -5.53 -5.66 -8.68
N LEU A 71 -6.55 -5.44 -7.86
CA LEU A 71 -7.87 -4.98 -8.31
C LEU A 71 -7.81 -3.55 -8.88
N ILE A 72 -7.04 -2.67 -8.26
CA ILE A 72 -6.86 -1.30 -8.76
C ILE A 72 -5.72 -1.16 -9.78
N ARG A 73 -5.07 -2.28 -10.15
CA ARG A 73 -3.98 -2.35 -11.15
C ARG A 73 -2.85 -1.37 -10.86
N THR A 74 -2.34 -1.41 -9.64
CA THR A 74 -1.24 -0.55 -9.20
C THR A 74 -0.01 -1.37 -8.80
N ASP A 75 1.15 -0.72 -8.80
CA ASP A 75 2.40 -1.35 -8.41
C ASP A 75 2.42 -1.68 -6.93
N PHE A 76 2.78 -2.92 -6.64
CA PHE A 76 2.85 -3.49 -5.31
C PHE A 76 4.22 -4.10 -5.07
N GLN A 77 4.89 -3.67 -4.00
CA GLN A 77 6.16 -4.25 -3.56
C GLN A 77 6.13 -4.45 -2.05
N ARG A 78 6.39 -5.67 -1.60
CA ARG A 78 6.51 -5.96 -0.16
C ARG A 78 7.94 -5.70 0.30
N ILE A 79 8.08 -4.95 1.38
CA ILE A 79 9.35 -4.77 2.06
C ILE A 79 9.31 -5.47 3.40
N GLN A 80 10.30 -6.32 3.66
CA GLN A 80 10.52 -6.94 4.95
C GLN A 80 11.79 -6.37 5.55
N PHE A 81 11.65 -5.56 6.58
CA PHE A 81 12.80 -4.98 7.25
C PHE A 81 13.52 -6.03 8.10
N THR A 82 14.83 -6.11 7.89
CA THR A 82 15.75 -6.92 8.67
C THR A 82 16.87 -6.03 9.21
N PRO A 83 17.54 -6.40 10.33
CA PRO A 83 18.59 -5.57 10.91
C PRO A 83 19.80 -5.30 10.00
N ASP A 84 20.01 -6.15 9.01
CA ASP A 84 21.10 -6.09 8.04
C ASP A 84 20.74 -5.39 6.71
N MET A 85 19.51 -4.87 6.60
CA MET A 85 19.05 -4.18 5.39
C MET A 85 19.77 -2.87 5.18
N LEU A 86 20.25 -2.65 3.96
CA LEU A 86 20.93 -1.43 3.55
C LEU A 86 19.95 -0.44 2.90
N PRO A 87 20.20 0.86 2.96
CA PRO A 87 19.41 1.86 2.23
C PRO A 87 19.33 1.60 0.72
N ALA A 88 20.38 1.04 0.14
CA ALA A 88 20.42 0.68 -1.27
C ALA A 88 19.39 -0.40 -1.66
N ASP A 89 19.04 -1.29 -0.72
CA ASP A 89 18.01 -2.31 -0.93
C ASP A 89 16.62 -1.69 -1.10
N LEU A 90 16.39 -0.52 -0.52
CA LEU A 90 15.15 0.23 -0.62
C LEU A 90 15.14 1.18 -1.82
N LEU A 91 16.22 1.92 -2.02
CA LEU A 91 16.34 2.96 -3.03
C LEU A 91 16.71 2.40 -4.40
N GLY A 92 17.41 1.25 -4.40
CA GLY A 92 17.97 0.68 -5.60
C GLY A 92 19.43 1.06 -5.81
N THR A 93 19.99 0.58 -6.89
CA THR A 93 21.42 0.70 -7.20
C THR A 93 21.66 1.06 -8.66
N LEU A 94 22.84 1.59 -8.95
CA LEU A 94 23.35 1.74 -10.29
C LEU A 94 24.04 0.44 -10.72
N ILE A 95 23.66 -0.08 -11.87
CA ILE A 95 24.23 -1.30 -12.45
C ILE A 95 25.01 -0.88 -13.70
N TYR A 96 26.28 -1.23 -13.76
CA TYR A 96 27.08 -1.02 -14.96
C TYR A 96 26.72 -1.99 -16.06
N ASN A 97 26.30 -1.47 -17.20
CA ASN A 97 25.99 -2.25 -18.39
C ASN A 97 27.24 -2.36 -19.27
N GLN A 98 27.89 -3.53 -19.25
CA GLN A 98 29.11 -3.77 -20.02
C GLN A 98 28.92 -3.66 -21.53
N ARG A 99 27.69 -3.81 -22.04
CA ARG A 99 27.41 -3.76 -23.47
C ARG A 99 27.28 -2.34 -24.01
N THR A 100 26.72 -1.42 -23.20
CA THR A 100 26.52 -0.02 -23.57
C THR A 100 27.61 0.91 -23.02
N GLY A 101 28.35 0.47 -22.00
CA GLY A 101 29.32 1.30 -21.28
C GLY A 101 28.68 2.32 -20.32
N GLU A 102 27.39 2.23 -20.09
CA GLU A 102 26.63 3.18 -19.27
C GLU A 102 26.16 2.56 -17.97
N PHE A 103 25.77 3.40 -17.01
CA PHE A 103 25.15 2.98 -15.76
C PHE A 103 23.63 3.04 -15.88
N ASP A 104 22.98 1.91 -15.69
CA ASP A 104 21.53 1.79 -15.60
C ASP A 104 21.07 1.89 -14.15
N THR A 105 20.04 2.72 -13.88
CA THR A 105 19.44 2.83 -12.56
C THR A 105 18.41 1.74 -12.35
N ARG A 106 18.68 0.80 -11.45
CA ARG A 106 17.67 -0.16 -10.98
C ARG A 106 16.97 0.41 -9.76
N LYS A 107 15.73 0.86 -9.94
CA LYS A 107 14.89 1.37 -8.85
C LYS A 107 14.57 0.28 -7.83
N GLY A 108 14.66 0.62 -6.55
CA GLY A 108 14.28 -0.26 -5.46
C GLY A 108 12.77 -0.28 -5.20
N PRO A 109 12.33 -1.10 -4.24
CA PRO A 109 10.90 -1.32 -3.95
C PRO A 109 10.16 -0.06 -3.43
N ILE A 110 10.87 0.93 -2.94
CA ILE A 110 10.25 2.18 -2.43
C ILE A 110 9.55 3.00 -3.53
N PHE A 111 9.86 2.74 -4.80
CA PHE A 111 9.25 3.43 -5.94
C PHE A 111 7.96 2.77 -6.44
N SER A 112 7.31 1.97 -5.59
CA SER A 112 5.99 1.39 -5.86
C SER A 112 4.88 2.22 -5.22
N ASN A 113 3.64 2.03 -5.69
CA ASN A 113 2.49 2.80 -5.19
C ASN A 113 1.97 2.26 -3.85
N ILE A 114 1.94 0.94 -3.68
CA ILE A 114 1.51 0.28 -2.45
C ILE A 114 2.66 -0.57 -1.91
N ILE A 115 3.11 -0.24 -0.72
CA ILE A 115 4.27 -0.87 -0.09
C ILE A 115 3.88 -1.36 1.30
N PRO A 116 3.42 -2.63 1.44
CA PRO A 116 3.31 -3.23 2.77
C PRO A 116 4.68 -3.49 3.34
N VAL A 117 4.88 -2.94 4.53
CA VAL A 117 6.11 -3.08 5.29
C VAL A 117 5.87 -4.03 6.45
N SER A 118 6.73 -5.01 6.60
CA SER A 118 6.72 -5.92 7.75
C SER A 118 8.08 -5.92 8.45
N TYR A 119 8.04 -6.04 9.77
CA TYR A 119 9.22 -6.13 10.61
C TYR A 119 9.30 -7.55 11.17
N THR A 120 10.42 -8.22 10.97
CA THR A 120 10.73 -9.47 11.67
C THR A 120 11.85 -9.21 12.65
N HIS A 121 11.64 -9.58 13.92
CA HIS A 121 12.62 -9.49 15.02
C HIS A 121 12.99 -8.07 15.50
N LEU A 122 12.16 -7.07 15.25
CA LEU A 122 12.21 -5.87 16.05
C LEU A 122 11.38 -6.14 17.32
N THR A 123 12.01 -6.66 18.37
CA THR A 123 11.56 -6.33 19.72
C THR A 123 11.69 -4.82 19.80
N LEU A 124 10.58 -4.12 19.74
CA LEU A 124 10.55 -2.69 20.03
C LEU A 124 11.08 -2.51 21.44
N PRO A 125 12.28 -1.96 21.65
CA PRO A 125 12.57 -1.39 22.94
C PRO A 125 11.61 -0.22 23.05
N THR A 126 10.74 -0.33 24.04
CA THR A 126 9.91 0.73 24.61
C THR A 126 9.89 2.01 23.81
N ILE A 127 8.76 2.26 23.19
CA ILE A 127 8.33 3.47 22.53
C ILE A 127 8.97 4.70 23.14
N LEU A 128 9.80 5.36 22.40
CA LEU A 128 10.03 6.78 22.58
C LEU A 128 9.01 7.50 21.68
N LEU A 129 7.89 7.87 22.29
CA LEU A 129 7.03 8.93 21.81
C LEU A 129 7.83 10.23 21.87
N VAL A 130 8.12 10.80 20.72
CA VAL A 130 8.45 12.21 20.59
C VAL A 130 7.43 12.82 19.66
#